data_a694ab1bb19a8e342af1496917b9421c
#
_entry.id   a694ab1bb19a8e342af1496917b9421c
#
_cell.length_a   1.000
_cell.length_b   1.000
_cell.length_c   1.000
_cell.angle_alpha   90.00
_cell.angle_beta   90.00
_cell.angle_gamma   90.00
#
_symmetry.space_group_name_H-M   'P 1'
#
loop_
_entity.id
_entity.type
_entity.pdbx_description
1 polymer ?
#
loop_
_entity_poly.entity_id
_entity_poly.type
_entity_poly.pdbx_seq_one_letter_code
_entity_poly.pdbx_strand_id
1 'polypeptide(L)'
;GRTMPFILLRMAVYFGITFAYIIATGAGAGIGREIARWLARAGASVAVNDLRPDRAEAVAAEITDDGSTAIAVVADCRDETAVDAMVATVADRLGGLDIAVNNVGMLPPGRQPRPFVRYRYDDWHDIIDQNLVVAALCGRAEAELMIERGGGSILFVTSGETTRPSPYNAAYAAAKAAVNHLVTSMAVELGPAGIRVNAMAPGTTMTETVAAAFTPERMAAIVEATPLRRMVEHDELARLAVFLTSDLARCITGQFLLADAGAFLSRSRPANDEGLTSPIR
;
A
#
# COMPACT_ATOMS: atom_id res chain seq x y z
N GLY A 1 25.18 23.98 4.50
CA GLY A 1 23.87 24.40 4.03
C GLY A 1 23.71 24.04 2.56
N ARG A 2 23.12 22.88 2.24
CA ARG A 2 22.64 22.59 0.88
C ARG A 2 21.23 23.15 0.79
N THR A 3 21.06 24.24 0.06
CA THR A 3 19.76 24.77 -0.31
C THR A 3 19.02 23.70 -1.10
N MET A 4 17.89 23.23 -0.56
CA MET A 4 16.95 22.37 -1.26
C MET A 4 16.64 22.98 -2.64
N PRO A 5 16.72 22.22 -3.76
CA PRO A 5 16.46 22.78 -5.07
C PRO A 5 15.09 23.47 -5.09
N PHE A 6 15.01 24.67 -5.64
CA PHE A 6 13.83 25.54 -5.64
C PHE A 6 12.54 24.87 -6.17
N ILE A 7 12.71 23.84 -7.01
CA ILE A 7 11.64 22.99 -7.55
C ILE A 7 11.05 22.08 -6.46
N LEU A 8 11.87 21.47 -5.59
CA LEU A 8 11.40 20.62 -4.49
C LEU A 8 10.70 21.45 -3.41
N LEU A 9 11.18 22.64 -3.10
CA LEU A 9 10.54 23.56 -2.17
C LEU A 9 9.16 24.02 -2.70
N ARG A 10 9.02 24.29 -4.02
CA ARG A 10 7.72 24.59 -4.63
C ARG A 10 6.77 23.41 -4.61
N MET A 11 7.26 22.18 -4.84
CA MET A 11 6.42 20.97 -4.73
C MET A 11 5.93 20.77 -3.30
N ALA A 12 6.80 20.90 -2.30
CA ALA A 12 6.44 20.75 -0.89
C ALA A 12 5.32 21.70 -0.46
N VAL A 13 5.39 22.97 -0.86
CA VAL A 13 4.37 24.00 -0.53
C VAL A 13 3.04 23.77 -1.25
N TYR A 14 3.06 23.18 -2.47
CA TYR A 14 1.84 22.91 -3.23
C TYR A 14 1.08 21.67 -2.79
N PHE A 15 1.76 20.69 -2.14
CA PHE A 15 1.12 19.42 -1.81
C PHE A 15 0.46 19.37 -0.43
N GLY A 16 0.66 20.37 0.44
CA GLY A 16 0.11 20.35 1.82
C GLY A 16 0.64 19.20 2.69
N ILE A 17 1.73 18.54 2.26
CA ILE A 17 2.39 17.43 2.97
C ILE A 17 3.57 17.94 3.81
N THR A 18 4.00 19.16 3.60
CA THR A 18 5.12 19.76 4.33
C THR A 18 4.80 19.82 5.83
N PHE A 19 5.66 19.22 6.63
CA PHE A 19 5.49 19.03 8.08
C PHE A 19 4.42 18.02 8.50
N ALA A 20 3.84 17.23 7.59
CA ALA A 20 2.93 16.14 7.95
C ALA A 20 3.68 14.99 8.64
N TYR A 21 3.02 14.34 9.57
CA TYR A 21 3.48 13.16 10.28
C TYR A 21 2.83 11.93 9.65
N ILE A 22 3.64 10.99 9.18
CA ILE A 22 3.18 9.90 8.33
C ILE A 22 3.62 8.55 8.88
N ILE A 23 2.73 7.57 8.78
CA ILE A 23 3.07 6.16 8.89
C ILE A 23 2.91 5.46 7.54
N ALA A 24 3.88 4.64 7.16
CA ALA A 24 3.78 3.73 6.02
C ALA A 24 4.04 2.30 6.49
N THR A 25 3.03 1.42 6.39
CA THR A 25 3.13 0.03 6.82
C THR A 25 3.66 -0.87 5.72
N GLY A 26 4.45 -1.91 6.07
CA GLY A 26 5.12 -2.77 5.10
C GLY A 26 6.06 -1.98 4.18
N ALA A 27 6.70 -0.94 4.73
CA ALA A 27 7.49 0.01 3.96
C ALA A 27 9.00 -0.32 3.91
N GLY A 28 9.40 -1.48 4.40
CA GLY A 28 10.78 -1.94 4.33
C GLY A 28 11.23 -2.42 2.93
N ALA A 29 10.31 -2.53 1.95
CA ALA A 29 10.63 -2.94 0.59
C ALA A 29 9.56 -2.52 -0.42
N GLY A 30 9.87 -2.65 -1.72
CA GLY A 30 8.92 -2.57 -2.82
C GLY A 30 8.14 -1.25 -2.89
N ILE A 31 6.82 -1.35 -3.10
CA ILE A 31 5.92 -0.21 -3.25
C ILE A 31 5.91 0.66 -1.99
N GLY A 32 5.81 0.04 -0.81
CA GLY A 32 5.78 0.77 0.47
C GLY A 32 7.05 1.58 0.72
N ARG A 33 8.24 1.02 0.44
CA ARG A 33 9.53 1.73 0.52
C ARG A 33 9.53 2.97 -0.37
N GLU A 34 9.11 2.84 -1.62
CA GLU A 34 9.12 3.96 -2.55
C GLU A 34 8.10 5.04 -2.15
N ILE A 35 6.92 4.64 -1.65
CA ILE A 35 5.93 5.58 -1.10
C ILE A 35 6.52 6.36 0.08
N ALA A 36 7.16 5.68 1.05
CA ALA A 36 7.80 6.33 2.20
C ALA A 36 8.85 7.37 1.76
N ARG A 37 9.70 7.02 0.78
CA ARG A 37 10.70 7.93 0.22
C ARG A 37 10.10 9.16 -0.46
N TRP A 38 9.04 8.99 -1.25
CA TRP A 38 8.38 10.10 -1.94
C TRP A 38 7.66 11.03 -0.97
N LEU A 39 6.99 10.50 0.05
CA LEU A 39 6.36 11.30 1.10
C LEU A 39 7.40 12.11 1.89
N ALA A 40 8.54 11.50 2.22
CA ALA A 40 9.65 12.19 2.85
C ALA A 40 10.24 13.32 1.97
N ARG A 41 10.43 13.08 0.67
CA ARG A 41 10.86 14.10 -0.30
C ARG A 41 9.83 15.22 -0.46
N ALA A 42 8.54 14.94 -0.25
CA ALA A 42 7.50 15.96 -0.22
C ALA A 42 7.52 16.81 1.07
N GLY A 43 8.38 16.52 2.02
CA GLY A 43 8.62 17.30 3.24
C GLY A 43 7.98 16.75 4.51
N ALA A 44 7.48 15.51 4.47
CA ALA A 44 6.92 14.85 5.63
C ALA A 44 7.99 14.22 6.54
N SER A 45 7.62 14.02 7.81
CA SER A 45 8.34 13.14 8.74
C SER A 45 7.70 11.74 8.68
N VAL A 46 8.47 10.71 8.35
CA VAL A 46 7.93 9.40 8.00
C VAL A 46 8.33 8.32 9.01
N ALA A 47 7.35 7.61 9.55
CA ALA A 47 7.55 6.37 10.26
C ALA A 47 7.50 5.20 9.26
N VAL A 48 8.60 4.51 9.11
CA VAL A 48 8.75 3.33 8.26
C VAL A 48 8.46 2.09 9.10
N ASN A 49 7.31 1.45 8.89
CA ASN A 49 7.00 0.19 9.55
C ASN A 49 7.32 -0.99 8.66
N ASP A 50 7.94 -2.00 9.23
CA ASP A 50 8.06 -3.34 8.68
C ASP A 50 8.13 -4.36 9.83
N LEU A 51 7.76 -5.61 9.55
CA LEU A 51 7.93 -6.73 10.48
C LEU A 51 9.42 -7.05 10.72
N ARG A 52 10.26 -6.79 9.73
CA ARG A 52 11.70 -7.02 9.76
C ARG A 52 12.45 -5.76 10.18
N PRO A 53 13.15 -5.78 11.33
CA PRO A 53 13.91 -4.62 11.81
C PRO A 53 14.94 -4.10 10.80
N ASP A 54 15.71 -5.02 10.19
CA ASP A 54 16.75 -4.70 9.21
C ASP A 54 16.21 -3.92 8.01
N ARG A 55 14.98 -4.20 7.56
CA ARG A 55 14.33 -3.51 6.45
C ARG A 55 13.81 -2.14 6.85
N ALA A 56 13.13 -2.04 7.98
CA ALA A 56 12.61 -0.76 8.48
C ALA A 56 13.75 0.23 8.73
N GLU A 57 14.83 -0.22 9.39
CA GLU A 57 16.00 0.58 9.70
C GLU A 57 16.75 1.03 8.44
N ALA A 58 16.93 0.13 7.46
CA ALA A 58 17.60 0.47 6.20
C ALA A 58 16.86 1.57 5.44
N VAL A 59 15.53 1.48 5.33
CA VAL A 59 14.74 2.50 4.61
C VAL A 59 14.68 3.82 5.39
N ALA A 60 14.57 3.77 6.72
CA ALA A 60 14.64 4.98 7.53
C ALA A 60 16.00 5.69 7.41
N ALA A 61 17.10 4.92 7.38
CA ALA A 61 18.44 5.45 7.13
C ALA A 61 18.57 6.08 5.75
N GLU A 62 18.10 5.40 4.68
CA GLU A 62 18.10 5.98 3.32
C GLU A 62 17.38 7.34 3.26
N ILE A 63 16.23 7.47 3.93
CA ILE A 63 15.47 8.72 3.96
C ILE A 63 16.23 9.81 4.73
N THR A 64 16.88 9.45 5.83
CA THR A 64 17.64 10.42 6.63
C THR A 64 18.94 10.84 5.94
N ASP A 65 19.59 9.94 5.24
CA ASP A 65 20.80 10.24 4.43
C ASP A 65 20.48 11.18 3.26
N ASP A 66 19.26 11.09 2.69
CA ASP A 66 18.74 12.05 1.70
C ASP A 66 18.37 13.42 2.32
N GLY A 67 18.52 13.60 3.63
CA GLY A 67 18.27 14.87 4.35
C GLY A 67 16.83 15.09 4.79
N SER A 68 15.99 14.07 4.73
CA SER A 68 14.61 14.08 5.24
C SER A 68 14.53 13.47 6.65
N THR A 69 13.35 13.49 7.27
CA THR A 69 13.13 12.94 8.61
C THR A 69 12.42 11.59 8.52
N ALA A 70 13.03 10.55 9.09
CA ALA A 70 12.38 9.25 9.21
C ALA A 70 12.75 8.54 10.52
N ILE A 71 11.86 7.66 10.95
CA ILE A 71 12.07 6.70 12.05
C ILE A 71 11.69 5.30 11.61
N ALA A 72 12.41 4.31 12.08
CA ALA A 72 11.98 2.91 11.96
C ALA A 72 11.04 2.55 13.12
N VAL A 73 9.95 1.85 12.80
CA VAL A 73 9.00 1.30 13.79
C VAL A 73 8.71 -0.15 13.43
N VAL A 74 9.22 -1.07 14.25
CA VAL A 74 9.04 -2.51 14.04
C VAL A 74 7.77 -2.97 14.73
N ALA A 75 6.82 -3.49 13.97
CA ALA A 75 5.58 -4.06 14.51
C ALA A 75 5.00 -5.10 13.56
N ASP A 76 4.38 -6.13 14.12
CA ASP A 76 3.51 -7.05 13.36
C ASP A 76 2.11 -6.45 13.31
N CYS A 77 1.69 -6.03 12.15
CA CYS A 77 0.36 -5.44 11.96
C CYS A 77 -0.81 -6.44 12.15
N ARG A 78 -0.54 -7.72 12.38
CA ARG A 78 -1.55 -8.72 12.76
C ARG A 78 -1.84 -8.76 14.26
N ASP A 79 -0.99 -8.13 15.06
CA ASP A 79 -1.15 -8.02 16.50
C ASP A 79 -1.72 -6.62 16.84
N GLU A 80 -2.96 -6.61 17.33
CA GLU A 80 -3.68 -5.37 17.68
C GLU A 80 -2.90 -4.52 18.70
N THR A 81 -2.33 -5.15 19.72
CA THR A 81 -1.53 -4.43 20.74
C THR A 81 -0.27 -3.82 20.13
N ALA A 82 0.37 -4.54 19.21
CA ALA A 82 1.55 -4.02 18.50
C ALA A 82 1.18 -2.86 17.56
N VAL A 83 0.00 -2.89 16.94
CA VAL A 83 -0.51 -1.80 16.10
C VAL A 83 -0.78 -0.55 16.95
N ASP A 84 -1.45 -0.69 18.09
CA ASP A 84 -1.71 0.43 18.99
C ASP A 84 -0.39 1.06 19.50
N ALA A 85 0.56 0.23 19.92
CA ALA A 85 1.89 0.70 20.35
C ALA A 85 2.66 1.38 19.20
N MET A 86 2.54 0.89 17.98
CA MET A 86 3.13 1.48 16.79
C MET A 86 2.60 2.89 16.55
N VAL A 87 1.28 3.07 16.53
CA VAL A 87 0.63 4.37 16.32
C VAL A 87 0.98 5.35 17.44
N ALA A 88 0.96 4.91 18.71
CA ALA A 88 1.40 5.72 19.82
C ALA A 88 2.87 6.17 19.70
N THR A 89 3.77 5.26 19.29
CA THR A 89 5.18 5.57 19.05
C THR A 89 5.37 6.62 17.96
N VAL A 90 4.56 6.57 16.89
CA VAL A 90 4.58 7.57 15.82
C VAL A 90 4.15 8.93 16.35
N ALA A 91 3.07 8.97 17.11
CA ALA A 91 2.58 10.21 17.75
C ALA A 91 3.63 10.84 18.66
N ASP A 92 4.26 10.05 19.51
CA ASP A 92 5.26 10.52 20.48
C ASP A 92 6.54 11.00 19.81
N ARG A 93 7.06 10.24 18.83
CA ARG A 93 8.37 10.52 18.23
C ARG A 93 8.33 11.53 17.11
N LEU A 94 7.24 11.60 16.35
CA LEU A 94 7.09 12.56 15.25
C LEU A 94 6.26 13.78 15.66
N GLY A 95 5.36 13.66 16.61
CA GLY A 95 4.49 14.74 17.08
C GLY A 95 3.03 14.61 16.65
N GLY A 96 2.66 13.51 16.00
CA GLY A 96 1.29 13.23 15.57
C GLY A 96 1.18 12.25 14.43
N LEU A 97 -0.03 12.18 13.82
CA LEU A 97 -0.29 11.40 12.63
C LEU A 97 -1.31 12.15 11.76
N ASP A 98 -0.90 12.55 10.57
CA ASP A 98 -1.74 13.26 9.60
C ASP A 98 -2.08 12.39 8.39
N ILE A 99 -1.16 11.48 8.04
CA ILE A 99 -1.31 10.58 6.87
C ILE A 99 -0.92 9.17 7.27
N ALA A 100 -1.74 8.19 6.87
CA ALA A 100 -1.43 6.78 6.99
C ALA A 100 -1.50 6.09 5.62
N VAL A 101 -0.47 5.28 5.32
CA VAL A 101 -0.44 4.45 4.10
C VAL A 101 -0.36 2.98 4.49
N ASN A 102 -1.47 2.29 4.35
CA ASN A 102 -1.63 0.87 4.66
C ASN A 102 -1.28 0.02 3.44
N ASN A 103 0.00 -0.36 3.34
CA ASN A 103 0.52 -1.12 2.21
C ASN A 103 0.70 -2.62 2.51
N VAL A 104 0.68 -3.05 3.78
CA VAL A 104 0.77 -4.47 4.14
C VAL A 104 -0.30 -5.27 3.42
N GLY A 105 0.10 -6.35 2.77
CA GLY A 105 -0.83 -7.27 2.14
C GLY A 105 -0.24 -7.99 0.94
N MET A 106 -0.07 -9.29 1.10
CA MET A 106 0.42 -10.23 0.09
C MET A 106 -0.02 -11.64 0.49
N LEU A 107 0.34 -12.65 -0.30
CA LEU A 107 0.20 -14.02 0.18
C LEU A 107 1.15 -14.25 1.35
N PRO A 108 0.66 -14.80 2.48
CA PRO A 108 1.50 -15.12 3.62
C PRO A 108 2.62 -16.12 3.26
N PRO A 109 3.74 -16.16 4.00
CA PRO A 109 4.77 -17.15 3.80
C PRO A 109 4.21 -18.58 3.80
N GLY A 110 4.64 -19.40 2.85
CA GLY A 110 4.15 -20.78 2.68
C GLY A 110 2.80 -20.93 1.99
N ARG A 111 2.07 -19.84 1.74
CA ARG A 111 0.84 -19.86 0.93
C ARG A 111 1.17 -19.54 -0.53
N GLN A 112 0.58 -20.33 -1.44
CA GLN A 112 0.78 -20.22 -2.88
C GLN A 112 -0.57 -20.13 -3.60
N PRO A 113 -0.63 -19.50 -4.79
CA PRO A 113 -1.80 -19.58 -5.65
C PRO A 113 -2.17 -21.04 -5.93
N ARG A 114 -3.45 -21.38 -5.85
CA ARG A 114 -3.92 -22.77 -6.03
C ARG A 114 -5.35 -22.81 -6.57
N PRO A 115 -5.79 -23.93 -7.19
CA PRO A 115 -7.18 -24.09 -7.60
C PRO A 115 -8.15 -23.89 -6.43
N PHE A 116 -9.32 -23.28 -6.71
CA PHE A 116 -10.33 -22.95 -5.68
C PHE A 116 -10.68 -24.16 -4.77
N VAL A 117 -10.88 -25.32 -5.37
CA VAL A 117 -11.23 -26.56 -4.65
C VAL A 117 -10.12 -27.08 -3.70
N ARG A 118 -8.92 -26.51 -3.75
CA ARG A 118 -7.78 -26.86 -2.91
C ARG A 118 -7.59 -25.92 -1.72
N TYR A 119 -8.33 -24.80 -1.66
CA TYR A 119 -8.30 -23.92 -0.49
C TYR A 119 -8.91 -24.62 0.71
N ARG A 120 -8.24 -24.56 1.86
CA ARG A 120 -8.68 -25.05 3.15
C ARG A 120 -8.95 -23.88 4.10
N TYR A 121 -9.53 -24.17 5.25
CA TYR A 121 -9.85 -23.17 6.28
C TYR A 121 -8.63 -22.29 6.62
N ASP A 122 -7.49 -22.93 6.90
CA ASP A 122 -6.27 -22.19 7.27
C ASP A 122 -5.73 -21.30 6.14
N ASP A 123 -5.91 -21.70 4.88
CA ASP A 123 -5.53 -20.85 3.75
C ASP A 123 -6.37 -19.58 3.71
N TRP A 124 -7.68 -19.71 3.92
CA TRP A 124 -8.59 -18.58 3.98
C TRP A 124 -8.27 -17.69 5.17
N HIS A 125 -8.11 -18.28 6.35
CA HIS A 125 -7.84 -17.57 7.59
C HIS A 125 -6.54 -16.74 7.48
N ASP A 126 -5.43 -17.37 7.12
CA ASP A 126 -4.14 -16.69 7.03
C ASP A 126 -4.14 -15.57 5.97
N ILE A 127 -4.82 -15.80 4.81
CA ILE A 127 -4.84 -14.80 3.74
C ILE A 127 -5.76 -13.63 4.10
N ILE A 128 -6.90 -13.89 4.76
CA ILE A 128 -7.79 -12.83 5.24
C ILE A 128 -7.11 -12.01 6.33
N ASP A 129 -6.48 -12.66 7.29
CA ASP A 129 -5.73 -11.96 8.35
C ASP A 129 -4.67 -11.05 7.78
N GLN A 130 -3.84 -11.57 6.88
CA GLN A 130 -2.73 -10.82 6.28
C GLN A 130 -3.17 -9.66 5.39
N ASN A 131 -4.39 -9.65 4.87
CA ASN A 131 -4.82 -8.66 3.87
C ASN A 131 -6.00 -7.79 4.30
N LEU A 132 -6.96 -8.34 5.04
CA LEU A 132 -8.16 -7.61 5.49
C LEU A 132 -8.06 -7.20 6.95
N VAL A 133 -7.77 -8.15 7.86
CA VAL A 133 -7.75 -7.86 9.30
C VAL A 133 -6.63 -6.87 9.62
N VAL A 134 -5.44 -7.07 9.05
CA VAL A 134 -4.32 -6.10 9.16
C VAL A 134 -4.74 -4.70 8.74
N ALA A 135 -5.43 -4.56 7.60
CA ALA A 135 -5.90 -3.26 7.11
C ALA A 135 -6.91 -2.63 8.08
N ALA A 136 -7.83 -3.43 8.63
CA ALA A 136 -8.82 -2.95 9.58
C ALA A 136 -8.20 -2.51 10.92
N LEU A 137 -7.26 -3.29 11.46
CA LEU A 137 -6.57 -2.95 12.72
C LEU A 137 -5.74 -1.66 12.58
N CYS A 138 -4.94 -1.54 11.53
CA CYS A 138 -4.17 -0.32 11.27
C CYS A 138 -5.10 0.88 11.09
N GLY A 139 -6.09 0.77 10.19
CA GLY A 139 -7.01 1.87 9.92
C GLY A 139 -7.82 2.32 11.14
N ARG A 140 -8.18 1.40 12.06
CA ARG A 140 -8.82 1.73 13.35
C ARG A 140 -7.91 2.60 14.21
N ALA A 141 -6.70 2.12 14.52
CA ALA A 141 -5.78 2.82 15.42
C ALA A 141 -5.36 4.20 14.85
N GLU A 142 -5.13 4.26 13.54
CA GLU A 142 -4.81 5.51 12.83
C GLU A 142 -5.98 6.50 12.89
N ALA A 143 -7.20 6.04 12.63
CA ALA A 143 -8.40 6.88 12.67
C ALA A 143 -8.68 7.43 14.08
N GLU A 144 -8.50 6.64 15.12
CA GLU A 144 -8.66 7.09 16.51
C GLU A 144 -7.77 8.30 16.82
N LEU A 145 -6.49 8.22 16.48
CA LEU A 145 -5.56 9.34 16.68
C LEU A 145 -5.88 10.54 15.77
N MET A 146 -6.26 10.31 14.53
CA MET A 146 -6.62 11.38 13.58
C MET A 146 -7.90 12.12 14.02
N ILE A 147 -8.88 11.44 14.63
CA ILE A 147 -10.10 12.05 15.19
C ILE A 147 -9.71 13.04 16.28
N GLU A 148 -8.83 12.67 17.20
CA GLU A 148 -8.37 13.54 18.28
C GLU A 148 -7.66 14.79 17.75
N ARG A 149 -7.00 14.68 16.60
CA ARG A 149 -6.27 15.77 15.94
C ARG A 149 -7.13 16.62 14.99
N GLY A 150 -8.36 16.19 14.70
CA GLY A 150 -9.34 16.92 13.89
C GLY A 150 -9.20 16.71 12.37
N GLY A 151 -8.60 15.63 11.93
CA GLY A 151 -8.55 15.25 10.51
C GLY A 151 -7.34 14.42 10.11
N GLY A 152 -7.33 13.98 8.85
CA GLY A 152 -6.24 13.19 8.30
C GLY A 152 -6.54 12.57 6.94
N SER A 153 -5.63 11.75 6.45
CA SER A 153 -5.79 11.00 5.21
C SER A 153 -5.27 9.58 5.35
N ILE A 154 -6.13 8.59 5.11
CA ILE A 154 -5.78 7.17 5.13
C ILE A 154 -5.83 6.62 3.71
N LEU A 155 -4.76 5.99 3.26
CA LEU A 155 -4.64 5.35 1.95
C LEU A 155 -4.37 3.85 2.13
N PHE A 156 -5.22 3.02 1.54
CA PHE A 156 -5.00 1.59 1.47
C PHE A 156 -4.43 1.18 0.10
N VAL A 157 -3.38 0.37 0.10
CA VAL A 157 -2.88 -0.28 -1.11
C VAL A 157 -3.60 -1.61 -1.27
N THR A 158 -4.50 -1.66 -2.26
CA THR A 158 -5.29 -2.85 -2.56
C THR A 158 -4.72 -3.60 -3.78
N SER A 159 -5.50 -4.00 -4.74
CA SER A 159 -5.02 -4.70 -5.93
C SER A 159 -5.97 -4.57 -7.10
N GLY A 160 -5.45 -4.47 -8.31
CA GLY A 160 -6.23 -4.57 -9.54
C GLY A 160 -6.92 -5.94 -9.72
N GLU A 161 -6.44 -6.99 -9.03
CA GLU A 161 -7.10 -8.31 -9.02
C GLU A 161 -8.54 -8.29 -8.50
N THR A 162 -8.97 -7.19 -7.85
CA THR A 162 -10.35 -7.01 -7.39
C THR A 162 -11.33 -6.61 -8.49
N THR A 163 -10.86 -6.19 -9.65
CA THR A 163 -11.70 -5.65 -10.73
C THR A 163 -12.14 -6.70 -11.75
N ARG A 164 -11.57 -7.89 -11.69
CA ARG A 164 -11.90 -9.01 -12.58
C ARG A 164 -11.69 -10.35 -11.87
N PRO A 165 -12.19 -11.48 -12.41
CA PRO A 165 -11.91 -12.81 -11.85
C PRO A 165 -10.40 -13.05 -11.70
N SER A 166 -9.99 -13.57 -10.55
CA SER A 166 -8.60 -13.91 -10.22
C SER A 166 -8.46 -15.42 -9.99
N PRO A 167 -8.38 -16.24 -11.05
CA PRO A 167 -8.20 -17.68 -10.92
C PRO A 167 -6.94 -18.01 -10.12
N TYR A 168 -7.02 -19.06 -9.32
CA TYR A 168 -5.96 -19.54 -8.41
C TYR A 168 -5.59 -18.60 -7.26
N ASN A 169 -6.18 -17.40 -7.19
CA ASN A 169 -5.89 -16.38 -6.17
C ASN A 169 -7.15 -15.87 -5.47
N ALA A 170 -8.18 -16.74 -5.37
CA ALA A 170 -9.53 -16.37 -4.93
C ALA A 170 -9.55 -15.72 -3.54
N ALA A 171 -8.85 -16.28 -2.56
CA ALA A 171 -8.87 -15.77 -1.19
C ALA A 171 -8.21 -14.39 -1.07
N TYR A 172 -7.09 -14.18 -1.77
CA TYR A 172 -6.40 -12.89 -1.83
C TYR A 172 -7.28 -11.81 -2.51
N ALA A 173 -7.83 -12.12 -3.67
CA ALA A 173 -8.69 -11.18 -4.39
C ALA A 173 -9.95 -10.83 -3.58
N ALA A 174 -10.56 -11.81 -2.90
CA ALA A 174 -11.70 -11.58 -2.01
C ALA A 174 -11.33 -10.68 -0.83
N ALA A 175 -10.19 -10.94 -0.16
CA ALA A 175 -9.72 -10.11 0.95
C ALA A 175 -9.45 -8.66 0.50
N LYS A 176 -8.77 -8.46 -0.63
CA LYS A 176 -8.51 -7.11 -1.18
C LYS A 176 -9.80 -6.41 -1.66
N ALA A 177 -10.78 -7.15 -2.18
CA ALA A 177 -12.10 -6.60 -2.51
C ALA A 177 -12.86 -6.16 -1.24
N ALA A 178 -12.74 -6.91 -0.14
CA ALA A 178 -13.29 -6.50 1.15
C ALA A 178 -12.64 -5.20 1.67
N VAL A 179 -11.34 -5.00 1.49
CA VAL A 179 -10.68 -3.72 1.82
C VAL A 179 -11.23 -2.57 0.97
N ASN A 180 -11.53 -2.79 -0.33
CA ASN A 180 -12.16 -1.75 -1.15
C ASN A 180 -13.53 -1.32 -0.58
N HIS A 181 -14.32 -2.27 -0.07
CA HIS A 181 -15.58 -1.94 0.58
C HIS A 181 -15.36 -1.29 1.95
N LEU A 182 -14.40 -1.75 2.74
CA LEU A 182 -14.02 -1.15 4.02
C LEU A 182 -13.69 0.36 3.84
N VAL A 183 -12.95 0.71 2.80
CA VAL A 183 -12.62 2.09 2.45
C VAL A 183 -13.87 2.96 2.29
N THR A 184 -14.91 2.45 1.63
CA THR A 184 -16.16 3.21 1.46
C THR A 184 -16.90 3.42 2.77
N SER A 185 -16.95 2.40 3.63
CA SER A 185 -17.56 2.49 4.96
C SER A 185 -16.81 3.50 5.84
N MET A 186 -15.49 3.37 5.94
CA MET A 186 -14.65 4.28 6.71
C MET A 186 -14.75 5.72 6.20
N ALA A 187 -14.82 5.95 4.88
CA ALA A 187 -14.96 7.29 4.30
C ALA A 187 -16.25 7.99 4.74
N VAL A 188 -17.36 7.24 4.85
CA VAL A 188 -18.65 7.77 5.32
C VAL A 188 -18.62 8.04 6.82
N GLU A 189 -18.09 7.11 7.60
CA GLU A 189 -18.06 7.21 9.07
C GLU A 189 -17.08 8.28 9.57
N LEU A 190 -15.90 8.39 8.94
CA LEU A 190 -14.82 9.26 9.39
C LEU A 190 -14.82 10.63 8.71
N GLY A 191 -15.56 10.80 7.61
CA GLY A 191 -15.68 12.07 6.90
C GLY A 191 -16.10 13.26 7.78
N PRO A 192 -17.09 13.12 8.69
CA PRO A 192 -17.45 14.18 9.65
C PRO A 192 -16.32 14.62 10.57
N ALA A 193 -15.32 13.76 10.83
CA ALA A 193 -14.12 14.07 11.58
C ALA A 193 -12.99 14.68 10.72
N GLY A 194 -13.25 14.98 9.43
CA GLY A 194 -12.25 15.54 8.53
C GLY A 194 -11.24 14.53 7.98
N ILE A 195 -11.52 13.23 8.08
CA ILE A 195 -10.63 12.17 7.61
C ILE A 195 -11.08 11.68 6.23
N ARG A 196 -10.15 11.71 5.27
CA ARG A 196 -10.35 11.11 3.95
C ARG A 196 -9.80 9.69 3.93
N VAL A 197 -10.53 8.77 3.31
CA VAL A 197 -10.10 7.36 3.19
C VAL A 197 -10.24 6.93 1.75
N ASN A 198 -9.13 6.49 1.12
CA ASN A 198 -9.11 6.06 -0.27
C ASN A 198 -8.32 4.76 -0.45
N ALA A 199 -8.50 4.11 -1.59
CA ALA A 199 -7.72 2.96 -2.02
C ALA A 199 -6.98 3.24 -3.33
N MET A 200 -5.75 2.77 -3.40
CA MET A 200 -4.96 2.67 -4.62
C MET A 200 -4.75 1.19 -4.97
N ALA A 201 -5.05 0.82 -6.19
CA ALA A 201 -4.95 -0.57 -6.66
C ALA A 201 -3.87 -0.70 -7.75
N PRO A 202 -2.68 -1.16 -7.38
CA PRO A 202 -1.62 -1.43 -8.34
C PRO A 202 -1.99 -2.51 -9.37
N GLY A 203 -1.49 -2.34 -10.58
CA GLY A 203 -1.33 -3.43 -11.54
C GLY A 203 -0.10 -4.29 -11.24
N THR A 204 0.28 -5.13 -12.19
CA THR A 204 1.52 -5.90 -12.08
C THR A 204 2.70 -4.94 -12.04
N THR A 205 3.40 -4.93 -10.91
CA THR A 205 4.54 -4.05 -10.64
C THR A 205 5.78 -4.92 -10.43
N MET A 206 6.92 -4.51 -10.98
CA MET A 206 8.17 -5.26 -10.89
C MET A 206 8.76 -5.15 -9.47
N THR A 207 8.22 -5.94 -8.54
CA THR A 207 8.76 -6.12 -7.20
C THR A 207 9.79 -7.26 -7.21
N GLU A 208 10.60 -7.37 -6.15
CA GLU A 208 11.51 -8.52 -5.97
C GLU A 208 10.74 -9.86 -6.05
N THR A 209 9.55 -9.91 -5.47
CA THR A 209 8.67 -11.09 -5.50
C THR A 209 8.22 -11.43 -6.93
N VAL A 210 7.84 -10.43 -7.71
CA VAL A 210 7.42 -10.62 -9.12
C VAL A 210 8.61 -11.02 -9.97
N ALA A 211 9.76 -10.37 -9.79
CA ALA A 211 10.99 -10.70 -10.52
C ALA A 211 11.45 -12.14 -10.26
N ALA A 212 11.30 -12.63 -9.03
CA ALA A 212 11.64 -14.01 -8.67
C ALA A 212 10.63 -15.06 -9.16
N ALA A 213 9.35 -14.67 -9.36
CA ALA A 213 8.27 -15.60 -9.68
C ALA A 213 7.92 -15.67 -11.18
N PHE A 214 8.31 -14.66 -11.98
CA PHE A 214 7.88 -14.56 -13.38
C PHE A 214 9.03 -14.81 -14.34
N THR A 215 8.76 -15.65 -15.37
CA THR A 215 9.69 -15.84 -16.47
C THR A 215 9.71 -14.63 -17.42
N PRO A 216 10.78 -14.43 -18.21
CA PRO A 216 10.82 -13.37 -19.22
C PRO A 216 9.64 -13.42 -20.21
N GLU A 217 9.23 -14.61 -20.63
CA GLU A 217 8.11 -14.84 -21.54
C GLU A 217 6.79 -14.37 -20.91
N ARG A 218 6.57 -14.70 -19.63
CA ARG A 218 5.39 -14.25 -18.89
C ARG A 218 5.38 -12.74 -18.73
N MET A 219 6.51 -12.12 -18.45
CA MET A 219 6.64 -10.67 -18.37
C MET A 219 6.32 -10.01 -19.72
N ALA A 220 6.86 -10.54 -20.82
CA ALA A 220 6.57 -10.06 -22.16
C ALA A 220 5.08 -10.16 -22.51
N ALA A 221 4.43 -11.28 -22.18
CA ALA A 221 2.99 -11.48 -22.40
C ALA A 221 2.13 -10.49 -21.58
N ILE A 222 2.52 -10.17 -20.34
CA ILE A 222 1.84 -9.16 -19.52
C ILE A 222 1.98 -7.78 -20.16
N VAL A 223 3.18 -7.41 -20.60
CA VAL A 223 3.45 -6.13 -21.26
C VAL A 223 2.64 -6.02 -22.57
N GLU A 224 2.61 -7.09 -23.37
CA GLU A 224 1.84 -7.12 -24.61
C GLU A 224 0.33 -6.99 -24.39
N ALA A 225 -0.20 -7.59 -23.32
CA ALA A 225 -1.61 -7.49 -22.96
C ALA A 225 -1.98 -6.15 -22.31
N THR A 226 -1.00 -5.37 -21.87
CA THR A 226 -1.22 -4.09 -21.17
C THR A 226 -1.37 -2.95 -22.19
N PRO A 227 -2.42 -2.12 -22.14
CA PRO A 227 -2.65 -1.02 -23.08
C PRO A 227 -1.47 -0.07 -23.24
N LEU A 228 -0.81 0.35 -22.16
CA LEU A 228 0.38 1.20 -22.22
C LEU A 228 1.68 0.44 -22.56
N ARG A 229 1.60 -0.86 -22.88
CA ARG A 229 2.74 -1.69 -23.29
C ARG A 229 3.93 -1.68 -22.33
N ARG A 230 3.65 -1.57 -21.04
CA ARG A 230 4.64 -1.65 -19.97
C ARG A 230 4.01 -2.06 -18.63
N MET A 231 4.83 -2.48 -17.69
CA MET A 231 4.43 -2.64 -16.31
C MET A 231 4.41 -1.29 -15.60
N VAL A 232 3.75 -1.23 -14.45
CA VAL A 232 3.75 -0.07 -13.56
C VAL A 232 5.05 -0.06 -12.74
N GLU A 233 5.64 1.10 -12.57
CA GLU A 233 6.81 1.32 -11.74
C GLU A 233 6.43 1.75 -10.33
N HIS A 234 7.28 1.42 -9.34
CA HIS A 234 7.07 1.80 -7.95
C HIS A 234 6.94 3.32 -7.77
N ASP A 235 7.77 4.07 -8.50
CA ASP A 235 7.79 5.52 -8.51
C ASP A 235 6.45 6.14 -8.94
N GLU A 236 5.77 5.54 -9.91
CA GLU A 236 4.46 6.01 -10.38
C GLU A 236 3.39 5.82 -9.31
N LEU A 237 3.41 4.67 -8.61
CA LEU A 237 2.52 4.38 -7.49
C LEU A 237 2.78 5.31 -6.32
N ALA A 238 4.04 5.58 -6.03
CA ALA A 238 4.42 6.49 -4.96
C ALA A 238 3.95 7.92 -5.22
N ARG A 239 4.06 8.42 -6.45
CA ARG A 239 3.52 9.73 -6.83
C ARG A 239 2.00 9.80 -6.73
N LEU A 240 1.31 8.72 -7.09
CA LEU A 240 -0.13 8.63 -6.90
C LEU A 240 -0.50 8.63 -5.41
N ALA A 241 0.26 7.94 -4.57
CA ALA A 241 0.06 7.97 -3.12
C ALA A 241 0.25 9.38 -2.55
N VAL A 242 1.31 10.10 -2.96
CA VAL A 242 1.52 11.52 -2.60
C VAL A 242 0.32 12.37 -3.01
N PHE A 243 -0.19 12.23 -4.23
CA PHE A 243 -1.38 12.96 -4.69
C PHE A 243 -2.60 12.65 -3.82
N LEU A 244 -2.94 11.37 -3.62
CA LEU A 244 -4.16 10.95 -2.90
C LEU A 244 -4.15 11.36 -1.42
N THR A 245 -2.99 11.41 -0.80
CA THR A 245 -2.84 11.77 0.60
C THR A 245 -2.71 13.27 0.83
N SER A 246 -2.39 14.05 -0.22
CA SER A 246 -2.20 15.49 -0.15
C SER A 246 -3.50 16.31 -0.23
N ASP A 247 -3.38 17.63 -0.01
CA ASP A 247 -4.47 18.59 -0.16
C ASP A 247 -4.97 18.74 -1.60
N LEU A 248 -4.18 18.30 -2.59
CA LEU A 248 -4.64 18.26 -3.99
C LEU A 248 -5.83 17.32 -4.18
N ALA A 249 -5.95 16.31 -3.31
CA ALA A 249 -7.04 15.34 -3.31
C ALA A 249 -8.10 15.62 -2.23
N ARG A 250 -8.20 16.83 -1.69
CA ARG A 250 -9.12 17.18 -0.57
C ARG A 250 -10.61 16.92 -0.84
N CYS A 251 -11.02 16.79 -2.10
CA CYS A 251 -12.38 16.43 -2.47
C CYS A 251 -12.55 14.93 -2.80
N ILE A 252 -11.51 14.12 -2.62
CA ILE A 252 -11.50 12.70 -2.95
C ILE A 252 -11.53 11.88 -1.66
N THR A 253 -12.61 11.14 -1.43
CA THR A 253 -12.75 10.17 -0.33
C THR A 253 -13.65 9.02 -0.76
N GLY A 254 -13.46 7.83 -0.21
CA GLY A 254 -14.21 6.62 -0.54
C GLY A 254 -13.91 6.06 -1.93
N GLN A 255 -12.82 6.50 -2.59
CA GLN A 255 -12.53 6.12 -3.95
C GLN A 255 -11.52 4.98 -4.02
N PHE A 256 -11.70 4.16 -5.06
CA PHE A 256 -10.79 3.12 -5.49
C PHE A 256 -10.17 3.55 -6.83
N LEU A 257 -8.86 3.75 -6.85
CA LEU A 257 -8.14 4.19 -8.05
C LEU A 257 -7.25 3.05 -8.56
N LEU A 258 -7.56 2.58 -9.76
CA LEU A 258 -6.77 1.59 -10.46
C LEU A 258 -5.54 2.26 -11.12
N ALA A 259 -4.34 1.80 -10.76
CA ALA A 259 -3.06 2.29 -11.27
C ALA A 259 -2.27 1.12 -11.87
N ASP A 260 -2.62 0.71 -13.10
CA ASP A 260 -2.25 -0.56 -13.68
C ASP A 260 -1.77 -0.47 -15.14
N ALA A 261 -1.53 0.72 -15.65
CA ALA A 261 -1.23 0.96 -17.08
C ALA A 261 -2.33 0.43 -18.03
N GLY A 262 -3.55 0.21 -17.51
CA GLY A 262 -4.70 -0.32 -18.24
C GLY A 262 -4.80 -1.84 -18.29
N ALA A 263 -3.91 -2.56 -17.59
CA ALA A 263 -3.84 -4.02 -17.65
C ALA A 263 -5.15 -4.72 -17.29
N PHE A 264 -5.89 -4.19 -16.32
CA PHE A 264 -7.15 -4.77 -15.86
C PHE A 264 -8.37 -4.31 -16.67
N LEU A 265 -8.22 -3.37 -17.60
CA LEU A 265 -9.24 -3.01 -18.61
C LEU A 265 -9.21 -3.96 -19.80
N SER A 266 -8.08 -4.62 -20.06
CA SER A 266 -7.95 -5.55 -21.18
C SER A 266 -8.84 -6.80 -21.00
N ARG A 267 -9.50 -7.23 -22.09
CA ARG A 267 -10.25 -8.48 -22.13
C ARG A 267 -9.33 -9.71 -22.17
N SER A 268 -8.10 -9.54 -22.65
CA SER A 268 -7.09 -10.59 -22.71
C SER A 268 -6.29 -10.61 -21.45
N ARG A 269 -6.42 -11.67 -20.65
CA ARG A 269 -5.50 -11.95 -19.55
C ARG A 269 -4.39 -12.84 -20.10
N PRO A 270 -3.10 -12.52 -19.89
CA PRO A 270 -2.03 -13.48 -20.18
C PRO A 270 -2.32 -14.77 -19.42
N ALA A 271 -2.29 -15.90 -20.10
CA ALA A 271 -2.55 -17.18 -19.48
C ALA A 271 -1.52 -17.41 -18.36
N ASN A 272 -2.00 -17.69 -17.16
CA ASN A 272 -1.15 -18.11 -16.04
C ASN A 272 -0.77 -19.61 -16.16
N ASP A 273 -0.69 -20.15 -17.39
CA ASP A 273 -0.83 -21.57 -17.66
C ASP A 273 0.44 -22.38 -17.49
N GLU A 274 1.59 -21.74 -17.36
CA GLU A 274 2.85 -22.47 -17.16
C GLU A 274 3.05 -22.82 -15.68
N GLY A 275 2.63 -24.01 -15.32
CA GLY A 275 2.82 -24.63 -14.00
C GLY A 275 1.54 -24.95 -13.21
N LEU A 276 0.37 -24.51 -13.64
CA LEU A 276 -0.91 -24.79 -12.97
C LEU A 276 -1.85 -25.65 -13.81
N THR A 277 -1.36 -26.24 -14.89
CA THR A 277 -2.11 -27.17 -15.75
C THR A 277 -2.17 -28.57 -15.15
N SER A 278 -2.67 -28.70 -13.92
CA SER A 278 -3.30 -29.97 -13.55
C SER A 278 -4.78 -29.82 -13.81
N PRO A 279 -5.36 -30.51 -14.80
CA PRO A 279 -6.79 -30.45 -15.00
C PRO A 279 -7.48 -30.84 -13.69
N ILE A 280 -8.57 -30.13 -13.38
CA ILE A 280 -9.50 -30.53 -12.32
C ILE A 280 -10.09 -31.87 -12.78
N ARG A 281 -9.48 -33.00 -12.42
CA ARG A 281 -10.02 -34.35 -12.54
C ARG A 281 -10.25 -34.91 -11.16
#